data_544cca9b9df8f3b797a223d0724be727
#
_entry.id   544cca9b9df8f3b797a223d0724be727
#
_cell.length_a   1.000
_cell.length_b   1.000
_cell.length_c   1.000
_cell.angle_alpha   90.00
_cell.angle_beta   90.00
_cell.angle_gamma   90.00
#
_symmetry.space_group_name_H-M   'P 1'
#
loop_
_entity.id
_entity.type
_entity.pdbx_description
1 polymer ?
#
loop_
_entity_poly.entity_id
_entity_poly.type
_entity_poly.pdbx_seq_one_letter_code
_entity_poly.pdbx_strand_id
1 'polypeptide(L)'
;TRPLNLEAGEVDGFEVVVQHLFADTGFGIVFNATFVESGDVEVDRYQIGRQFLLPGLGDSGNLSVFYEDEKITARIALNHRGETVVGFGNYDQPLFVEERDQIDASFSYRLNENASVYLEVQNLNDEPTRLHVRYPEMLFLAQDHGPISRLGFRYKF
;
A
#
# COMPACT_ATOMS: atom_id res chain seq x y z
N THR A 1 32.71 -4.49 -14.48
CA THR A 1 31.50 -5.26 -14.13
C THR A 1 30.89 -5.79 -15.42
N ARG A 2 30.74 -7.11 -15.53
CA ARG A 2 29.99 -7.72 -16.64
C ARG A 2 28.59 -8.02 -16.14
N PRO A 3 27.51 -7.71 -16.88
CA PRO A 3 26.19 -8.24 -16.58
C PRO A 3 26.25 -9.78 -16.72
N LEU A 4 25.85 -10.48 -15.67
CA LEU A 4 25.66 -11.92 -15.69
C LEU A 4 24.16 -12.17 -15.73
N ASN A 5 23.72 -13.06 -16.63
CA ASN A 5 22.38 -13.63 -16.53
C ASN A 5 22.40 -14.61 -15.37
N LEU A 6 21.65 -14.30 -14.33
CA LEU A 6 21.39 -15.20 -13.23
C LEU A 6 20.32 -16.21 -13.64
N GLU A 7 20.15 -17.25 -12.84
CA GLU A 7 19.13 -18.28 -13.05
C GLU A 7 17.74 -17.64 -13.21
N ALA A 8 16.88 -18.25 -14.02
CA ALA A 8 15.50 -17.80 -14.18
C ALA A 8 14.74 -18.09 -12.87
N GLY A 9 14.11 -17.07 -12.29
CA GLY A 9 13.18 -17.23 -11.18
C GLY A 9 11.75 -17.31 -11.69
N GLU A 10 10.92 -18.14 -11.08
CA GLU A 10 9.49 -18.25 -11.34
C GLU A 10 8.73 -17.50 -10.24
N VAL A 11 7.73 -16.73 -10.65
CA VAL A 11 6.85 -15.98 -9.75
C VAL A 11 5.42 -16.24 -10.21
N ASP A 12 4.62 -16.76 -9.31
CA ASP A 12 3.21 -17.00 -9.52
C ASP A 12 2.36 -16.08 -8.63
N GLY A 13 1.10 -15.90 -8.97
CA GLY A 13 0.20 -15.12 -8.14
C GLY A 13 -1.20 -15.11 -8.70
N PHE A 14 -2.11 -14.59 -7.89
CA PHE A 14 -3.47 -14.34 -8.32
C PHE A 14 -3.99 -13.02 -7.74
N GLU A 15 -4.94 -12.44 -8.45
CA GLU A 15 -5.61 -11.20 -8.06
C GLU A 15 -7.10 -11.44 -7.90
N VAL A 16 -7.67 -10.85 -6.85
CA VAL A 16 -9.12 -10.84 -6.60
C VAL A 16 -9.60 -9.40 -6.62
N VAL A 17 -10.63 -9.13 -7.42
CA VAL A 17 -11.28 -7.82 -7.48
C VAL A 17 -12.77 -7.98 -7.27
N VAL A 18 -13.32 -7.23 -6.32
CA VAL A 18 -14.76 -7.18 -6.04
C VAL A 18 -15.19 -5.72 -5.98
N GLN A 19 -16.23 -5.40 -6.74
CA GLN A 19 -16.90 -4.10 -6.66
C GLN A 19 -18.39 -4.31 -6.54
N HIS A 20 -19.02 -3.64 -5.58
CA HIS A 20 -20.45 -3.72 -5.38
C HIS A 20 -21.03 -2.35 -5.01
N LEU A 21 -22.12 -1.98 -5.68
CA LEU A 21 -22.94 -0.83 -5.36
C LEU A 21 -24.25 -1.33 -4.73
N PHE A 22 -24.54 -0.85 -3.52
CA PHE A 22 -25.81 -1.17 -2.85
C PHE A 22 -26.90 -0.29 -3.42
N ALA A 23 -27.74 -0.87 -4.27
CA ALA A 23 -28.76 -0.17 -5.06
C ALA A 23 -29.55 0.87 -4.22
N ASP A 24 -29.71 2.07 -4.75
CA ASP A 24 -30.50 3.18 -4.20
C ASP A 24 -30.04 3.71 -2.82
N THR A 25 -28.95 3.24 -2.27
CA THR A 25 -28.46 3.70 -0.96
C THR A 25 -27.35 4.75 -1.04
N GLY A 26 -26.69 4.87 -2.18
CA GLY A 26 -25.47 5.68 -2.35
C GLY A 26 -24.19 5.02 -1.81
N PHE A 27 -24.30 3.88 -1.12
CA PHE A 27 -23.13 3.16 -0.63
C PHE A 27 -22.53 2.20 -1.65
N GLY A 28 -21.23 2.04 -1.60
CA GLY A 28 -20.50 1.04 -2.37
C GLY A 28 -19.25 0.55 -1.65
N ILE A 29 -18.75 -0.58 -2.12
CA ILE A 29 -17.52 -1.22 -1.66
C ILE A 29 -16.68 -1.59 -2.86
N VAL A 30 -15.37 -1.37 -2.73
CA VAL A 30 -14.36 -1.87 -3.63
C VAL A 30 -13.32 -2.62 -2.82
N PHE A 31 -13.06 -3.84 -3.20
CA PHE A 31 -12.01 -4.67 -2.64
C PHE A 31 -11.13 -5.17 -3.77
N ASN A 32 -9.82 -5.08 -3.59
CA ASN A 32 -8.85 -5.80 -4.41
C ASN A 32 -7.75 -6.38 -3.52
N ALA A 33 -7.26 -7.53 -3.90
CA ALA A 33 -6.13 -8.17 -3.24
C ALA A 33 -5.30 -8.92 -4.27
N THR A 34 -3.98 -8.79 -4.16
CA THR A 34 -2.99 -9.48 -4.96
C THR A 34 -2.17 -10.35 -4.03
N PHE A 35 -2.07 -11.64 -4.34
CA PHE A 35 -1.28 -12.61 -3.61
C PHE A 35 -0.15 -13.07 -4.54
N VAL A 36 1.08 -13.03 -4.02
CA VAL A 36 2.28 -13.32 -4.79
C VAL A 36 3.06 -14.44 -4.13
N GLU A 37 3.29 -15.50 -4.87
CA GLU A 37 4.14 -16.61 -4.46
C GLU A 37 5.47 -16.51 -5.21
N SER A 38 6.56 -16.29 -4.47
CA SER A 38 7.87 -15.99 -5.05
C SER A 38 8.68 -17.24 -5.43
N GLY A 39 8.14 -18.43 -5.22
CA GLY A 39 8.76 -19.69 -5.63
C GLY A 39 10.25 -19.80 -5.25
N ASP A 40 11.09 -20.08 -6.25
CA ASP A 40 12.54 -20.26 -6.07
C ASP A 40 13.32 -18.95 -5.81
N VAL A 41 12.65 -17.79 -5.78
CA VAL A 41 13.29 -16.48 -5.54
C VAL A 41 13.03 -15.92 -4.14
N GLU A 42 12.56 -16.78 -3.23
CA GLU A 42 12.41 -16.42 -1.82
C GLU A 42 13.79 -16.18 -1.18
N VAL A 43 13.87 -15.07 -0.42
CA VAL A 43 15.13 -14.68 0.23
C VAL A 43 15.36 -15.48 1.50
N ASP A 44 16.44 -16.25 1.54
CA ASP A 44 16.87 -16.92 2.77
C ASP A 44 17.49 -15.91 3.75
N ARG A 45 16.81 -15.66 4.86
CA ARG A 45 17.27 -14.74 5.91
C ARG A 45 18.52 -15.19 6.62
N TYR A 46 18.83 -16.49 6.58
CA TYR A 46 19.99 -17.10 7.26
C TYR A 46 21.25 -17.13 6.38
N GLN A 47 21.09 -17.03 5.07
CA GLN A 47 22.22 -17.05 4.15
C GLN A 47 23.14 -15.84 4.36
N ILE A 48 24.44 -16.07 4.36
CA ILE A 48 25.47 -15.03 4.41
C ILE A 48 25.88 -14.69 2.98
N GLY A 49 25.94 -13.41 2.65
CA GLY A 49 26.32 -12.90 1.35
C GLY A 49 25.13 -12.63 0.43
N ARG A 50 25.43 -12.24 -0.80
CA ARG A 50 24.42 -11.89 -1.80
C ARG A 50 23.71 -13.14 -2.29
N GLN A 51 22.41 -12.99 -2.43
CA GLN A 51 21.52 -13.97 -3.07
C GLN A 51 20.79 -13.27 -4.21
N PHE A 52 20.20 -14.05 -5.10
CA PHE A 52 19.26 -13.52 -6.05
C PHE A 52 17.99 -13.09 -5.31
N LEU A 53 17.46 -11.93 -5.65
CA LEU A 53 16.19 -11.44 -5.12
C LEU A 53 15.46 -10.63 -6.16
N LEU A 54 14.13 -10.63 -6.08
CA LEU A 54 13.26 -9.76 -6.84
C LEU A 54 12.63 -8.74 -5.86
N PRO A 55 13.07 -7.46 -5.91
CA PRO A 55 12.58 -6.46 -4.98
C PRO A 55 11.09 -6.15 -5.17
N GLY A 56 10.37 -5.95 -4.07
CA GLY A 56 9.01 -5.45 -4.08
C GLY A 56 7.93 -6.49 -4.35
N LEU A 57 8.28 -7.78 -4.41
CA LEU A 57 7.30 -8.85 -4.44
C LEU A 57 6.71 -9.04 -3.05
N GLY A 58 5.39 -9.04 -2.95
CA GLY A 58 4.66 -9.28 -1.71
C GLY A 58 3.17 -9.05 -1.92
N ASP A 59 2.41 -9.55 -0.98
CA ASP A 59 0.97 -9.42 -0.96
C ASP A 59 0.54 -7.97 -0.80
N SER A 60 -0.58 -7.62 -1.40
CA SER A 60 -1.17 -6.30 -1.24
C SER A 60 -2.68 -6.36 -1.33
N GLY A 61 -3.35 -5.41 -0.68
CA GLY A 61 -4.79 -5.33 -0.72
C GLY A 61 -5.30 -3.90 -0.49
N ASN A 62 -6.48 -3.65 -1.00
CA ASN A 62 -7.22 -2.43 -0.73
C ASN A 62 -8.67 -2.77 -0.47
N LEU A 63 -9.20 -2.23 0.62
CA LEU A 63 -10.63 -2.27 0.92
C LEU A 63 -11.12 -0.84 1.06
N SER A 64 -12.08 -0.45 0.24
CA SER A 64 -12.65 0.89 0.23
C SER A 64 -14.16 0.82 0.37
N VAL A 65 -14.70 1.55 1.33
CA VAL A 65 -16.13 1.80 1.47
C VAL A 65 -16.38 3.27 1.15
N PHE A 66 -17.39 3.53 0.36
CA PHE A 66 -17.73 4.90 -0.02
C PHE A 66 -19.25 5.13 0.01
N TYR A 67 -19.60 6.38 0.16
CA TYR A 67 -20.94 6.90 -0.01
C TYR A 67 -20.91 8.04 -1.01
N GLU A 68 -21.86 8.04 -1.94
CA GLU A 68 -22.00 9.11 -2.93
C GLU A 68 -23.48 9.41 -3.17
N ASP A 69 -23.84 10.68 -3.08
CA ASP A 69 -25.12 11.23 -3.50
C ASP A 69 -24.91 12.55 -4.27
N GLU A 70 -25.98 13.30 -4.51
CA GLU A 70 -25.92 14.56 -5.25
C GLU A 70 -25.05 15.64 -4.58
N LYS A 71 -24.86 15.57 -3.26
CA LYS A 71 -24.16 16.60 -2.45
C LYS A 71 -22.92 16.09 -1.75
N ILE A 72 -22.91 14.83 -1.35
CA ILE A 72 -21.88 14.26 -0.49
C ILE A 72 -21.15 13.16 -1.25
N THR A 73 -19.83 13.21 -1.19
CA THR A 73 -18.96 12.08 -1.51
C THR A 73 -18.07 11.83 -0.31
N ALA A 74 -18.12 10.63 0.26
CA ALA A 74 -17.30 10.21 1.39
C ALA A 74 -16.67 8.85 1.10
N ARG A 75 -15.41 8.66 1.49
CA ARG A 75 -14.69 7.40 1.30
C ARG A 75 -13.74 7.18 2.46
N ILE A 76 -13.66 5.93 2.89
CA ILE A 76 -12.61 5.41 3.76
C ILE A 76 -11.97 4.20 3.07
N ALA A 77 -10.65 4.10 3.10
CA ALA A 77 -9.91 3.03 2.48
C ALA A 77 -8.84 2.50 3.42
N LEU A 78 -8.75 1.17 3.52
CA LEU A 78 -7.66 0.44 4.13
C LEU A 78 -6.74 -0.06 3.01
N ASN A 79 -5.45 0.29 3.09
CA ASN A 79 -4.41 -0.13 2.16
C ASN A 79 -3.45 -1.05 2.92
N HIS A 80 -3.50 -2.33 2.62
CA HIS A 80 -2.60 -3.35 3.13
C HIS A 80 -1.42 -3.56 2.18
N ARG A 81 -0.23 -3.67 2.74
CA ARG A 81 0.97 -4.13 2.04
C ARG A 81 1.74 -5.08 2.93
N GLY A 82 1.92 -6.30 2.47
CA GLY A 82 2.72 -7.31 3.15
C GLY A 82 4.21 -6.95 3.18
N GLU A 83 4.96 -7.66 3.98
CA GLU A 83 6.41 -7.50 4.05
C GLU A 83 7.05 -7.80 2.68
N THR A 84 7.98 -6.95 2.25
CA THR A 84 8.69 -7.11 0.98
C THR A 84 10.19 -6.90 1.15
N VAL A 85 11.00 -7.72 0.45
CA VAL A 85 12.43 -7.44 0.32
C VAL A 85 12.63 -6.29 -0.66
N VAL A 86 13.50 -5.33 -0.32
CA VAL A 86 13.78 -4.16 -1.17
C VAL A 86 15.22 -4.12 -1.68
N GLY A 87 16.08 -4.98 -1.18
CA GLY A 87 17.48 -5.03 -1.60
C GLY A 87 18.40 -5.57 -0.52
N PHE A 88 19.63 -5.12 -0.56
CA PHE A 88 20.65 -5.45 0.45
C PHE A 88 21.10 -4.19 1.17
N GLY A 89 21.16 -4.30 2.50
CA GLY A 89 21.79 -3.31 3.36
C GLY A 89 23.30 -3.52 3.48
N ASN A 90 23.89 -3.00 4.55
CA ASN A 90 25.29 -3.18 4.85
C ASN A 90 25.63 -4.68 5.02
N TYR A 91 26.84 -5.06 4.59
CA TYR A 91 27.33 -6.44 4.66
C TYR A 91 26.49 -7.45 3.88
N ASP A 92 25.88 -7.03 2.77
CA ASP A 92 25.05 -7.87 1.90
C ASP A 92 23.90 -8.60 2.66
N GLN A 93 23.38 -7.97 3.68
CA GLN A 93 22.21 -8.49 4.41
C GLN A 93 20.91 -8.07 3.73
N PRO A 94 19.94 -8.97 3.57
CA PRO A 94 18.66 -8.61 2.98
C PRO A 94 17.94 -7.57 3.83
N LEU A 95 17.38 -6.58 3.14
CA LEU A 95 16.65 -5.46 3.72
C LEU A 95 15.18 -5.61 3.36
N PHE A 96 14.32 -5.58 4.38
CA PHE A 96 12.88 -5.73 4.26
C PHE A 96 12.16 -4.45 4.66
N VAL A 97 11.09 -4.12 3.94
CA VAL A 97 10.05 -3.22 4.41
C VAL A 97 9.03 -4.06 5.15
N GLU A 98 8.72 -3.68 6.39
CA GLU A 98 7.73 -4.36 7.21
C GLU A 98 6.33 -4.24 6.60
N GLU A 99 5.49 -5.21 6.91
CA GLU A 99 4.05 -5.15 6.64
C GLU A 99 3.46 -3.87 7.22
N ARG A 100 2.48 -3.30 6.49
CA ARG A 100 1.82 -2.08 6.96
C ARG A 100 0.40 -1.96 6.47
N ASP A 101 -0.44 -1.40 7.33
CA ASP A 101 -1.85 -1.12 7.13
C ASP A 101 -2.11 0.38 7.25
N GLN A 102 -2.36 1.05 6.14
CA GLN A 102 -2.63 2.49 6.12
C GLN A 102 -4.11 2.75 5.88
N ILE A 103 -4.70 3.64 6.68
CA ILE A 103 -6.08 4.11 6.51
C ILE A 103 -6.05 5.51 5.92
N ASP A 104 -6.79 5.69 4.83
CA ASP A 104 -7.02 6.97 4.18
C ASP A 104 -8.51 7.32 4.21
N ALA A 105 -8.84 8.59 4.32
CA ALA A 105 -10.21 9.07 4.30
C ALA A 105 -10.36 10.31 3.41
N SER A 106 -11.49 10.44 2.75
CA SER A 106 -11.84 11.65 2.00
C SER A 106 -13.33 11.98 2.16
N PHE A 107 -13.61 13.27 2.15
CA PHE A 107 -14.96 13.81 2.22
C PHE A 107 -15.06 15.01 1.30
N SER A 108 -16.13 15.11 0.53
CA SER A 108 -16.46 16.28 -0.29
C SER A 108 -17.92 16.64 -0.11
N TYR A 109 -18.19 17.94 -0.01
CA TYR A 109 -19.54 18.46 0.05
C TYR A 109 -19.76 19.53 -1.02
N ARG A 110 -20.79 19.33 -1.86
CA ARG A 110 -21.21 20.26 -2.89
C ARG A 110 -22.12 21.32 -2.28
N LEU A 111 -21.62 22.55 -2.19
CA LEU A 111 -22.37 23.71 -1.70
C LEU A 111 -23.47 24.15 -2.68
N ASN A 112 -23.14 24.17 -3.97
CA ASN A 112 -24.01 24.42 -5.09
C ASN A 112 -23.43 23.86 -6.40
N GLU A 113 -24.03 24.15 -7.55
CA GLU A 113 -23.58 23.61 -8.85
C GLU A 113 -22.12 23.99 -9.22
N ASN A 114 -21.63 25.09 -8.66
CA ASN A 114 -20.33 25.66 -8.98
C ASN A 114 -19.30 25.52 -7.86
N ALA A 115 -19.70 25.22 -6.62
CA ALA A 115 -18.83 25.27 -5.46
C ALA A 115 -18.88 23.98 -4.63
N SER A 116 -17.71 23.51 -4.20
CA SER A 116 -17.56 22.39 -3.27
C SER A 116 -16.40 22.62 -2.30
N VAL A 117 -16.51 22.02 -1.12
CA VAL A 117 -15.43 21.90 -0.15
C VAL A 117 -15.02 20.45 -0.04
N TYR A 118 -13.75 20.19 0.26
CA TYR A 118 -13.26 18.82 0.45
C TYR A 118 -12.23 18.75 1.58
N LEU A 119 -12.19 17.59 2.22
CA LEU A 119 -11.21 17.20 3.21
C LEU A 119 -10.64 15.85 2.80
N GLU A 120 -9.32 15.74 2.76
CA GLU A 120 -8.60 14.50 2.53
C GLU A 120 -7.64 14.27 3.70
N VAL A 121 -7.60 13.05 4.20
CA VAL A 121 -6.65 12.63 5.24
C VAL A 121 -5.95 11.37 4.77
N GLN A 122 -4.65 11.41 4.64
CA GLN A 122 -3.80 10.27 4.36
C GLN A 122 -3.15 9.81 5.66
N ASN A 123 -3.01 8.50 5.81
CA ASN A 123 -2.40 7.88 6.99
C ASN A 123 -3.11 8.27 8.29
N LEU A 124 -4.45 8.15 8.32
CA LEU A 124 -5.29 8.52 9.45
C LEU A 124 -4.92 7.78 10.75
N ASN A 125 -4.43 6.55 10.61
CA ASN A 125 -4.01 5.70 11.74
C ASN A 125 -2.56 5.89 12.17
N ASP A 126 -1.85 6.88 11.57
CA ASP A 126 -0.45 7.20 11.92
C ASP A 126 0.52 6.01 11.81
N GLU A 127 0.35 5.24 10.73
CA GLU A 127 1.15 4.04 10.48
C GLU A 127 2.55 4.42 10.00
N PRO A 128 3.64 4.04 10.71
CA PRO A 128 4.99 4.34 10.29
C PRO A 128 5.46 3.40 9.16
N THR A 129 6.46 3.85 8.40
CA THR A 129 7.22 2.97 7.51
C THR A 129 8.45 2.46 8.23
N ARG A 130 8.57 1.14 8.37
CA ARG A 130 9.69 0.50 9.07
C ARG A 130 10.43 -0.45 8.12
N LEU A 131 11.75 -0.42 8.24
CA LEU A 131 12.64 -1.32 7.53
C LEU A 131 13.53 -2.04 8.55
N HIS A 132 13.76 -3.32 8.33
CA HIS A 132 14.69 -4.10 9.14
C HIS A 132 15.64 -4.91 8.27
N VAL A 133 16.76 -5.32 8.85
CA VAL A 133 17.74 -6.23 8.22
C VAL A 133 17.48 -7.61 8.77
N ARG A 134 17.31 -8.61 7.90
CA ARG A 134 17.10 -10.02 8.26
C ARG A 134 15.90 -10.27 9.19
N TYR A 135 15.92 -9.70 10.40
CA TYR A 135 14.90 -9.96 11.44
C TYR A 135 14.23 -8.66 11.87
N PRO A 136 12.96 -8.67 12.26
CA PRO A 136 12.22 -7.48 12.66
C PRO A 136 12.87 -6.70 13.83
N GLU A 137 13.60 -7.40 14.72
CA GLU A 137 14.32 -6.77 15.83
C GLU A 137 15.56 -5.98 15.40
N MET A 138 16.05 -6.22 14.18
CA MET A 138 17.20 -5.52 13.59
C MET A 138 16.73 -4.30 12.79
N LEU A 139 16.11 -3.36 13.48
CA LEU A 139 15.60 -2.14 12.86
C LEU A 139 16.70 -1.39 12.12
N PHE A 140 16.48 -1.14 10.82
CA PHE A 140 17.36 -0.35 9.97
C PHE A 140 16.91 1.09 9.84
N LEU A 141 15.60 1.30 9.65
CA LEU A 141 14.99 2.61 9.47
C LEU A 141 13.57 2.61 10.01
N ALA A 142 13.18 3.66 10.69
CA ALA A 142 11.79 3.97 10.99
C ALA A 142 11.50 5.40 10.54
N GLN A 143 10.48 5.58 9.73
CA GLN A 143 10.00 6.87 9.25
C GLN A 143 8.56 7.05 9.70
N ASP A 144 8.34 8.01 10.56
CA ASP A 144 7.03 8.43 11.03
C ASP A 144 6.77 9.81 10.44
N HIS A 145 5.82 9.86 9.50
CA HIS A 145 5.43 11.10 8.81
C HIS A 145 4.14 11.69 9.36
N GLY A 146 3.45 10.95 10.21
CA GLY A 146 2.16 11.32 10.74
C GLY A 146 1.03 11.37 9.71
N PRO A 147 -0.19 11.69 10.15
CA PRO A 147 -1.33 11.94 9.27
C PRO A 147 -1.16 13.24 8.49
N ILE A 148 -1.47 13.20 7.19
CA ILE A 148 -1.45 14.38 6.31
C ILE A 148 -2.86 14.75 5.97
N SER A 149 -3.30 15.94 6.41
CA SER A 149 -4.64 16.47 6.13
C SER A 149 -4.59 17.61 5.11
N ARG A 150 -5.53 17.61 4.19
CA ARG A 150 -5.73 18.66 3.19
C ARG A 150 -7.18 19.12 3.23
N LEU A 151 -7.40 20.41 3.44
CA LEU A 151 -8.70 21.06 3.30
C LEU A 151 -8.65 21.97 2.08
N GLY A 152 -9.67 21.89 1.23
CA GLY A 152 -9.71 22.69 0.03
C GLY A 152 -11.12 23.12 -0.38
N PHE A 153 -11.14 24.12 -1.28
CA PHE A 153 -12.34 24.64 -1.90
C PHE A 153 -12.16 24.63 -3.42
N ARG A 154 -13.16 24.16 -4.13
CA ARG A 154 -13.19 24.15 -5.60
C ARG A 154 -14.33 25.00 -6.08
N TYR A 155 -14.05 25.88 -7.03
CA TYR A 155 -15.04 26.70 -7.71
C TYR A 155 -14.90 26.57 -9.24
N LYS A 156 -16.04 26.36 -9.91
CA LYS A 156 -16.14 26.27 -11.37
C LYS A 156 -16.83 27.51 -11.89
N PHE A 157 -16.14 28.26 -12.77
CA PHE A 157 -16.69 29.45 -13.44
C PHE A 157 -17.56 29.09 -14.61
#